data_aa9e1adc3571018c784cbda1df82c148
#
_entry.id   aa9e1adc3571018c784cbda1df82c148
#
_cell.length_a   1.000
_cell.length_b   1.000
_cell.length_c   1.000
_cell.angle_alpha   90.00
_cell.angle_beta   90.00
_cell.angle_gamma   90.00
#
_symmetry.space_group_name_H-M   'P 1'
#
loop_
_entity.id
_entity.type
_entity.pdbx_description
1 polymer ?
#
loop_
_entity_poly.entity_id
_entity_poly.type
_entity_poly.pdbx_seq_one_letter_code
_entity_poly.pdbx_strand_id
1 'polypeptide(L)'
;MSVYAEILQHRELFANLFRRDFRAKYKGSFLGVLWSLVNPLVLVGIYTLVFSVLFPVSRIHHFPLYLLSGLSVWVFLSGALATSTRSLVDNANLIKKVRFPRQLTAFSTVAAHLVALVAILVILIPVNLMVIPETRDTIWLTIPLMIPIVALVAGLSLVVAAGNVLFRDIEHIVAALLLPWFFLTPIMYSFEAGGFLKGSLENHQTLIQFLHYANPITPPIETIHDVLFWGQLPHWGDVVYSLGAAVVALALGAWVFRRVDDRIAVEL
;
A
#
# COMPACT_ATOMS: atom_id res chain seq x y z
N MET A 1 -12.61 24.05 6.03
CA MET A 1 -13.19 22.87 5.35
C MET A 1 -12.26 21.69 5.58
N SER A 2 -12.75 20.45 5.57
CA SER A 2 -11.86 19.31 5.73
C SER A 2 -11.05 19.08 4.45
N VAL A 3 -9.77 18.74 4.58
CA VAL A 3 -8.83 18.42 3.47
C VAL A 3 -9.42 17.39 2.50
N TYR A 4 -10.27 16.51 3.00
CA TYR A 4 -10.90 15.43 2.21
C TYR A 4 -12.18 15.86 1.49
N ALA A 5 -12.95 16.81 2.06
CA ALA A 5 -14.18 17.29 1.42
C ALA A 5 -13.91 18.06 0.12
N GLU A 6 -12.73 18.66 -0.02
CA GLU A 6 -12.31 19.40 -1.21
C GLU A 6 -12.13 18.51 -2.44
N ILE A 7 -11.90 17.20 -2.26
CA ILE A 7 -11.83 16.23 -3.38
C ILE A 7 -13.16 16.19 -4.12
N LEU A 8 -14.28 16.14 -3.38
CA LEU A 8 -15.61 16.07 -3.97
C LEU A 8 -16.00 17.37 -4.69
N GLN A 9 -15.58 18.52 -4.15
CA GLN A 9 -15.85 19.82 -4.76
C GLN A 9 -15.04 20.05 -6.05
N HIS A 10 -13.81 19.50 -6.13
CA HIS A 10 -12.91 19.68 -7.26
C HIS A 10 -12.72 18.36 -8.06
N ARG A 11 -13.80 17.57 -8.15
CA ARG A 11 -13.77 16.24 -8.79
C ARG A 11 -13.23 16.25 -10.23
N GLU A 12 -13.51 17.29 -11.02
CA GLU A 12 -13.03 17.42 -12.39
C GLU A 12 -11.51 17.64 -12.43
N LEU A 13 -11.01 18.51 -11.54
CA LEU A 13 -9.58 18.74 -11.42
C LEU A 13 -8.87 17.47 -10.94
N PHE A 14 -9.42 16.80 -9.93
CA PHE A 14 -8.89 15.52 -9.46
C PHE A 14 -8.82 14.49 -10.60
N ALA A 15 -9.89 14.34 -11.37
CA ALA A 15 -9.93 13.43 -12.50
C ALA A 15 -8.89 13.77 -13.58
N ASN A 16 -8.64 15.06 -13.83
CA ASN A 16 -7.61 15.50 -14.77
C ASN A 16 -6.20 15.23 -14.27
N LEU A 17 -5.92 15.49 -12.97
CA LEU A 17 -4.65 15.17 -12.33
C LEU A 17 -4.41 13.64 -12.35
N PHE A 18 -5.42 12.85 -11.95
CA PHE A 18 -5.36 11.40 -12.01
C PHE A 18 -5.07 10.88 -13.43
N ARG A 19 -5.80 11.36 -14.45
CA ARG A 19 -5.58 10.95 -15.84
C ARG A 19 -4.18 11.29 -16.32
N ARG A 20 -3.67 12.46 -15.93
CA ARG A 20 -2.30 12.88 -16.24
C ARG A 20 -1.27 11.96 -15.59
N ASP A 21 -1.38 11.72 -14.28
CA ASP A 21 -0.43 10.91 -13.51
C ASP A 21 -0.48 9.45 -13.98
N PHE A 22 -1.66 8.93 -14.24
CA PHE A 22 -1.86 7.61 -14.82
C PHE A 22 -1.22 7.49 -16.21
N ARG A 23 -1.46 8.47 -17.10
CA ARG A 23 -0.83 8.48 -18.43
C ARG A 23 0.69 8.64 -18.36
N ALA A 24 1.18 9.50 -17.47
CA ALA A 24 2.61 9.72 -17.28
C ALA A 24 3.34 8.43 -16.87
N LYS A 25 2.73 7.64 -15.98
CA LYS A 25 3.26 6.35 -15.51
C LYS A 25 3.48 5.33 -16.65
N TYR A 26 2.64 5.35 -17.68
CA TYR A 26 2.66 4.36 -18.77
C TYR A 26 3.00 4.97 -20.14
N LYS A 27 3.38 6.25 -20.21
CA LYS A 27 3.70 6.95 -21.46
C LYS A 27 4.90 6.30 -22.14
N GLY A 28 4.73 5.97 -23.44
CA GLY A 28 5.79 5.36 -24.24
C GLY A 28 6.05 3.88 -23.96
N SER A 29 5.25 3.24 -23.11
CA SER A 29 5.39 1.83 -22.80
C SER A 29 4.60 0.96 -23.78
N PHE A 30 5.24 -0.09 -24.30
CA PHE A 30 4.60 -1.09 -25.19
C PHE A 30 3.51 -1.90 -24.45
N LEU A 31 3.76 -2.27 -23.19
CA LEU A 31 2.84 -3.06 -22.36
C LEU A 31 1.85 -2.20 -21.57
N GLY A 32 2.04 -0.88 -21.50
CA GLY A 32 1.15 0.03 -20.78
C GLY A 32 0.90 -0.42 -19.33
N VAL A 33 -0.38 -0.53 -18.95
CA VAL A 33 -0.80 -0.95 -17.60
C VAL A 33 -0.35 -2.37 -17.25
N LEU A 34 -0.06 -3.24 -18.23
CA LEU A 34 0.39 -4.61 -17.94
C LEU A 34 1.72 -4.65 -17.17
N TRP A 35 2.55 -3.62 -17.27
CA TRP A 35 3.76 -3.52 -16.43
C TRP A 35 3.45 -3.54 -14.93
N SER A 36 2.30 -3.03 -14.53
CA SER A 36 1.89 -3.10 -13.12
C SER A 36 1.60 -4.53 -12.65
N LEU A 37 1.36 -5.46 -13.57
CA LEU A 37 1.20 -6.89 -13.30
C LEU A 37 2.52 -7.64 -13.43
N VAL A 38 3.31 -7.32 -14.46
CA VAL A 38 4.58 -7.99 -14.74
C VAL A 38 5.53 -7.87 -13.56
N ASN A 39 5.69 -6.68 -12.99
CA ASN A 39 6.61 -6.45 -11.87
C ASN A 39 6.28 -7.32 -10.63
N PRO A 40 5.05 -7.32 -10.08
CA PRO A 40 4.68 -8.21 -8.98
C PRO A 40 4.83 -9.70 -9.35
N LEU A 41 4.47 -10.11 -10.56
CA LEU A 41 4.58 -11.51 -11.00
C LEU A 41 6.03 -11.98 -11.09
N VAL A 42 6.95 -11.13 -11.55
CA VAL A 42 8.38 -11.42 -11.57
C VAL A 42 8.91 -11.58 -10.13
N LEU A 43 8.51 -10.68 -9.22
CA LEU A 43 8.87 -10.80 -7.80
C LEU A 43 8.33 -12.10 -7.18
N VAL A 44 7.07 -12.44 -7.44
CA VAL A 44 6.47 -13.72 -7.01
C VAL A 44 7.27 -14.90 -7.56
N GLY A 45 7.62 -14.88 -8.84
CA GLY A 45 8.44 -15.93 -9.45
C GLY A 45 9.81 -16.10 -8.78
N ILE A 46 10.52 -14.98 -8.56
CA ILE A 46 11.84 -14.98 -7.91
C ILE A 46 11.73 -15.47 -6.46
N TYR A 47 10.81 -14.90 -5.67
CA TYR A 47 10.66 -15.29 -4.27
C TYR A 47 10.17 -16.73 -4.12
N THR A 48 9.29 -17.20 -4.99
CA THR A 48 8.88 -18.60 -5.00
C THR A 48 10.06 -19.52 -5.30
N LEU A 49 10.88 -19.18 -6.30
CA LEU A 49 12.10 -19.94 -6.60
C LEU A 49 13.03 -19.99 -5.39
N VAL A 50 13.26 -18.85 -4.74
CA VAL A 50 14.17 -18.76 -3.58
C VAL A 50 13.62 -19.52 -2.37
N PHE A 51 12.38 -19.25 -1.95
CA PHE A 51 11.85 -19.75 -0.68
C PHE A 51 11.14 -21.11 -0.77
N SER A 52 10.79 -21.59 -1.95
CA SER A 52 10.16 -22.89 -2.13
C SER A 52 11.09 -23.91 -2.78
N VAL A 53 12.05 -23.48 -3.61
CA VAL A 53 12.93 -24.39 -4.37
C VAL A 53 14.36 -24.40 -3.83
N LEU A 54 15.01 -23.22 -3.75
CA LEU A 54 16.42 -23.13 -3.33
C LEU A 54 16.57 -23.28 -1.82
N PHE A 55 15.72 -22.62 -1.05
CA PHE A 55 15.71 -22.67 0.40
C PHE A 55 14.27 -23.02 0.85
N PRO A 56 13.89 -24.31 0.92
CA PRO A 56 12.52 -24.73 1.22
C PRO A 56 12.15 -24.41 2.68
N VAL A 57 12.06 -23.15 2.98
CA VAL A 57 11.73 -22.60 4.30
C VAL A 57 10.20 -22.46 4.45
N SER A 58 9.51 -22.18 3.35
CA SER A 58 8.06 -22.00 3.36
C SER A 58 7.36 -23.37 3.26
N ARG A 59 6.56 -23.70 4.27
CA ARG A 59 5.65 -24.85 4.26
C ARG A 59 4.23 -24.46 3.82
N ILE A 60 4.06 -23.25 3.30
CA ILE A 60 2.77 -22.74 2.86
C ILE A 60 2.42 -23.38 1.51
N HIS A 61 1.32 -24.14 1.50
CA HIS A 61 0.79 -24.68 0.24
C HIS A 61 0.32 -23.53 -0.66
N HIS A 62 0.50 -23.62 -1.98
CA HIS A 62 0.23 -22.52 -2.91
C HIS A 62 0.94 -21.18 -2.55
N PHE A 63 2.19 -21.25 -2.09
CA PHE A 63 3.00 -20.09 -1.70
C PHE A 63 2.97 -18.90 -2.68
N PRO A 64 2.98 -19.10 -4.03
CA PRO A 64 2.87 -17.97 -4.96
C PRO A 64 1.59 -17.13 -4.79
N LEU A 65 0.46 -17.75 -4.44
CA LEU A 65 -0.81 -17.04 -4.22
C LEU A 65 -0.82 -16.31 -2.88
N TYR A 66 -0.25 -16.95 -1.84
CA TYR A 66 -0.02 -16.30 -0.55
C TYR A 66 0.82 -15.04 -0.73
N LEU A 67 1.97 -15.19 -1.38
CA LEU A 67 2.90 -14.10 -1.64
C LEU A 67 2.26 -12.97 -2.46
N LEU A 68 1.50 -13.32 -3.52
CA LEU A 68 0.86 -12.32 -4.38
C LEU A 68 -0.21 -11.52 -3.63
N SER A 69 -0.94 -12.12 -2.69
CA SER A 69 -1.96 -11.42 -1.89
C SER A 69 -1.32 -10.32 -1.02
N GLY A 70 -0.28 -10.61 -0.26
CA GLY A 70 0.45 -9.61 0.54
C GLY A 70 1.23 -8.62 -0.31
N LEU A 71 1.91 -9.12 -1.37
CA LEU A 71 2.69 -8.29 -2.28
C LEU A 71 1.83 -7.28 -3.04
N SER A 72 0.56 -7.59 -3.34
CA SER A 72 -0.36 -6.66 -3.99
C SER A 72 -0.57 -5.39 -3.16
N VAL A 73 -0.79 -5.54 -1.86
CA VAL A 73 -0.94 -4.43 -0.90
C VAL A 73 0.39 -3.67 -0.74
N TRP A 74 1.49 -4.40 -0.66
CA TRP A 74 2.82 -3.79 -0.52
C TRP A 74 3.22 -2.94 -1.73
N VAL A 75 3.03 -3.44 -2.95
CA VAL A 75 3.34 -2.71 -4.19
C VAL A 75 2.49 -1.45 -4.30
N PHE A 76 1.23 -1.51 -3.87
CA PHE A 76 0.37 -0.34 -3.78
C PHE A 76 0.92 0.68 -2.78
N LEU A 77 1.22 0.26 -1.54
CA LEU A 77 1.77 1.12 -0.49
C LEU A 77 3.08 1.77 -0.94
N SER A 78 4.07 0.94 -1.30
CA SER A 78 5.42 1.40 -1.61
C SER A 78 5.45 2.32 -2.84
N GLY A 79 4.71 1.96 -3.89
CA GLY A 79 4.58 2.78 -5.08
C GLY A 79 3.88 4.10 -4.82
N ALA A 80 2.79 4.10 -4.05
CA ALA A 80 2.07 5.32 -3.69
C ALA A 80 2.94 6.25 -2.83
N LEU A 81 3.63 5.74 -1.80
CA LEU A 81 4.50 6.55 -0.95
C LEU A 81 5.67 7.15 -1.73
N ALA A 82 6.39 6.33 -2.51
CA ALA A 82 7.55 6.79 -3.28
C ALA A 82 7.18 7.91 -4.26
N THR A 83 6.05 7.78 -4.98
CA THR A 83 5.62 8.81 -5.94
C THR A 83 4.96 10.01 -5.27
N SER A 84 4.20 9.81 -4.19
CA SER A 84 3.58 10.92 -3.46
C SER A 84 4.59 11.86 -2.83
N THR A 85 5.75 11.35 -2.42
CA THR A 85 6.85 12.16 -1.88
C THR A 85 7.20 13.33 -2.81
N ARG A 86 7.28 13.09 -4.11
CA ARG A 86 7.60 14.13 -5.11
C ARG A 86 6.38 14.85 -5.68
N SER A 87 5.17 14.42 -5.37
CA SER A 87 3.94 14.87 -6.04
C SER A 87 3.72 16.39 -6.00
N LEU A 88 4.08 17.06 -4.91
CA LEU A 88 3.99 18.52 -4.79
C LEU A 88 5.12 19.22 -5.56
N VAL A 89 6.34 18.73 -5.44
CA VAL A 89 7.53 19.31 -6.09
C VAL A 89 7.41 19.22 -7.63
N ASP A 90 7.02 18.06 -8.14
CA ASP A 90 6.84 17.83 -9.58
C ASP A 90 5.69 18.70 -10.16
N ASN A 91 4.75 19.11 -9.31
CA ASN A 91 3.63 19.98 -9.67
C ASN A 91 3.83 21.46 -9.29
N ALA A 92 5.04 21.88 -8.92
CA ALA A 92 5.34 23.23 -8.47
C ALA A 92 4.85 24.31 -9.45
N ASN A 93 5.07 24.12 -10.76
CA ASN A 93 4.62 25.05 -11.78
C ASN A 93 3.09 25.23 -11.84
N LEU A 94 2.35 24.15 -11.57
CA LEU A 94 0.90 24.19 -11.52
C LEU A 94 0.42 24.90 -10.24
N ILE A 95 1.04 24.55 -9.10
CA ILE A 95 0.74 25.11 -7.78
C ILE A 95 0.97 26.63 -7.73
N LYS A 96 2.03 27.12 -8.41
CA LYS A 96 2.33 28.56 -8.50
C LYS A 96 1.37 29.35 -9.40
N LYS A 97 0.84 28.72 -10.43
CA LYS A 97 0.01 29.42 -11.46
C LYS A 97 -1.46 29.35 -11.22
N VAL A 98 -1.96 28.34 -10.52
CA VAL A 98 -3.40 28.08 -10.33
C VAL A 98 -3.69 27.86 -8.85
N ARG A 99 -4.73 28.53 -8.35
CA ARG A 99 -5.22 28.28 -6.98
C ARG A 99 -6.13 27.06 -6.98
N PHE A 100 -5.68 25.99 -6.33
CA PHE A 100 -6.46 24.77 -6.13
C PHE A 100 -6.00 24.05 -4.85
N PRO A 101 -6.80 23.11 -4.31
CA PRO A 101 -6.42 22.32 -3.16
C PRO A 101 -5.21 21.42 -3.48
N ARG A 102 -4.05 21.75 -2.95
CA ARG A 102 -2.76 21.12 -3.32
C ARG A 102 -2.68 19.65 -2.95
N GLN A 103 -3.42 19.20 -1.92
CA GLN A 103 -3.55 17.80 -1.51
C GLN A 103 -4.07 16.88 -2.63
N LEU A 104 -4.77 17.44 -3.63
CA LEU A 104 -5.25 16.66 -4.78
C LEU A 104 -4.10 16.01 -5.57
N THR A 105 -2.90 16.62 -5.56
CA THR A 105 -1.74 16.03 -6.25
C THR A 105 -1.28 14.74 -5.57
N ALA A 106 -1.23 14.68 -4.24
CA ALA A 106 -0.89 13.47 -3.51
C ALA A 106 -1.98 12.38 -3.68
N PHE A 107 -3.26 12.78 -3.61
CA PHE A 107 -4.35 11.81 -3.82
C PHE A 107 -4.44 11.28 -5.25
N SER A 108 -4.09 12.08 -6.26
CA SER A 108 -4.06 11.61 -7.65
C SER A 108 -2.99 10.54 -7.87
N THR A 109 -1.83 10.65 -7.21
CA THR A 109 -0.80 9.61 -7.27
C THR A 109 -1.24 8.33 -6.56
N VAL A 110 -1.88 8.42 -5.39
CA VAL A 110 -2.46 7.25 -4.69
C VAL A 110 -3.51 6.57 -5.58
N ALA A 111 -4.40 7.33 -6.20
CA ALA A 111 -5.42 6.78 -7.10
C ALA A 111 -4.80 6.09 -8.33
N ALA A 112 -3.70 6.62 -8.87
CA ALA A 112 -2.99 5.99 -9.99
C ALA A 112 -2.35 4.64 -9.59
N HIS A 113 -1.88 4.50 -8.35
CA HIS A 113 -1.38 3.22 -7.82
C HIS A 113 -2.50 2.26 -7.45
N LEU A 114 -3.68 2.77 -7.02
CA LEU A 114 -4.86 1.96 -6.75
C LEU A 114 -5.32 1.19 -8.00
N VAL A 115 -5.19 1.78 -9.20
CA VAL A 115 -5.51 1.06 -10.46
C VAL A 115 -4.64 -0.19 -10.61
N ALA A 116 -3.35 -0.11 -10.27
CA ALA A 116 -2.45 -1.25 -10.31
C ALA A 116 -2.87 -2.35 -9.31
N LEU A 117 -3.24 -1.96 -8.07
CA LEU A 117 -3.76 -2.89 -7.07
C LEU A 117 -5.03 -3.59 -7.57
N VAL A 118 -6.00 -2.82 -8.10
CA VAL A 118 -7.24 -3.39 -8.66
C VAL A 118 -6.94 -4.35 -9.80
N ALA A 119 -6.00 -4.03 -10.69
CA ALA A 119 -5.60 -4.91 -11.79
C ALA A 119 -5.03 -6.24 -11.29
N ILE A 120 -4.23 -6.24 -10.21
CA ILE A 120 -3.73 -7.46 -9.58
C ILE A 120 -4.88 -8.26 -8.96
N LEU A 121 -5.78 -7.62 -8.22
CA LEU A 121 -6.91 -8.28 -7.56
C LEU A 121 -7.90 -8.90 -8.57
N VAL A 122 -8.11 -8.26 -9.72
CA VAL A 122 -8.95 -8.80 -10.82
C VAL A 122 -8.43 -10.13 -11.34
N ILE A 123 -7.13 -10.38 -11.26
CA ILE A 123 -6.52 -11.66 -11.63
C ILE A 123 -6.46 -12.61 -10.42
N LEU A 124 -6.03 -12.10 -9.27
CA LEU A 124 -5.81 -12.91 -8.07
C LEU A 124 -7.11 -13.53 -7.53
N ILE A 125 -8.19 -12.76 -7.49
CA ILE A 125 -9.48 -13.22 -6.97
C ILE A 125 -10.02 -14.44 -7.74
N PRO A 126 -10.17 -14.42 -9.07
CA PRO A 126 -10.61 -15.60 -9.81
C PRO A 126 -9.68 -16.80 -9.68
N VAL A 127 -8.36 -16.57 -9.66
CA VAL A 127 -7.38 -17.67 -9.47
C VAL A 127 -7.54 -18.31 -8.10
N ASN A 128 -7.69 -17.53 -7.03
CA ASN A 128 -7.91 -18.08 -5.69
C ASN A 128 -9.22 -18.85 -5.59
N LEU A 129 -10.30 -18.35 -6.18
CA LEU A 129 -11.59 -19.07 -6.23
C LEU A 129 -11.52 -20.45 -6.91
N MET A 130 -10.60 -20.61 -7.86
CA MET A 130 -10.38 -21.87 -8.56
C MET A 130 -9.44 -22.82 -7.82
N VAL A 131 -8.39 -22.27 -7.21
CA VAL A 131 -7.28 -23.04 -6.63
C VAL A 131 -7.47 -23.30 -5.14
N ILE A 132 -8.11 -22.38 -4.42
CA ILE A 132 -8.33 -22.41 -2.96
C ILE A 132 -9.83 -22.26 -2.68
N PRO A 133 -10.61 -23.37 -2.76
CA PRO A 133 -12.07 -23.33 -2.61
C PRO A 133 -12.54 -22.75 -1.26
N GLU A 134 -11.72 -22.84 -0.24
CA GLU A 134 -11.97 -22.35 1.12
C GLU A 134 -12.18 -20.81 1.17
N THR A 135 -11.63 -20.10 0.17
CA THR A 135 -11.75 -18.63 0.12
C THR A 135 -13.12 -18.14 -0.40
N ARG A 136 -13.98 -19.02 -0.90
CA ARG A 136 -15.27 -18.65 -1.53
C ARG A 136 -16.18 -17.87 -0.59
N ASP A 137 -16.18 -18.21 0.68
CA ASP A 137 -17.07 -17.60 1.68
C ASP A 137 -16.52 -16.29 2.24
N THR A 138 -15.23 -16.02 2.06
CA THR A 138 -14.55 -14.86 2.67
C THR A 138 -14.08 -13.81 1.66
N ILE A 139 -13.89 -14.18 0.41
CA ILE A 139 -13.24 -13.34 -0.61
C ILE A 139 -13.95 -11.99 -0.85
N TRP A 140 -15.26 -11.90 -0.64
CA TRP A 140 -16.02 -10.68 -0.77
C TRP A 140 -15.64 -9.62 0.29
N LEU A 141 -15.09 -10.07 1.44
CA LEU A 141 -14.57 -9.19 2.48
C LEU A 141 -13.31 -8.41 2.01
N THR A 142 -12.66 -8.85 0.95
CA THR A 142 -11.52 -8.13 0.39
C THR A 142 -11.86 -6.66 0.09
N ILE A 143 -13.05 -6.39 -0.45
CA ILE A 143 -13.45 -5.02 -0.83
C ILE A 143 -13.55 -4.11 0.41
N PRO A 144 -14.32 -4.43 1.47
CA PRO A 144 -14.37 -3.58 2.65
C PRO A 144 -13.02 -3.49 3.39
N LEU A 145 -12.20 -4.54 3.41
CA LEU A 145 -10.88 -4.54 4.04
C LEU A 145 -9.84 -3.70 3.26
N MET A 146 -10.04 -3.48 1.98
CA MET A 146 -9.20 -2.54 1.20
C MET A 146 -9.44 -1.07 1.58
N ILE A 147 -10.61 -0.71 2.10
CA ILE A 147 -10.92 0.68 2.47
C ILE A 147 -9.94 1.24 3.51
N PRO A 148 -9.71 0.60 4.68
CA PRO A 148 -8.73 1.08 5.64
C PRO A 148 -7.29 1.08 5.07
N ILE A 149 -6.93 0.15 4.19
CA ILE A 149 -5.61 0.12 3.56
C ILE A 149 -5.42 1.34 2.66
N VAL A 150 -6.39 1.64 1.80
CA VAL A 150 -6.35 2.82 0.92
C VAL A 150 -6.32 4.11 1.74
N ALA A 151 -7.09 4.18 2.83
CA ALA A 151 -7.13 5.32 3.73
C ALA A 151 -5.79 5.51 4.47
N LEU A 152 -5.17 4.44 4.95
CA LEU A 152 -3.84 4.44 5.57
C LEU A 152 -2.79 5.00 4.59
N VAL A 153 -2.76 4.44 3.38
CA VAL A 153 -1.81 4.87 2.34
C VAL A 153 -2.03 6.32 1.94
N ALA A 154 -3.29 6.76 1.81
CA ALA A 154 -3.62 8.16 1.49
C ALA A 154 -3.15 9.13 2.59
N GLY A 155 -3.35 8.77 3.86
CA GLY A 155 -2.88 9.56 4.99
C GLY A 155 -1.35 9.67 5.04
N LEU A 156 -0.64 8.55 4.92
CA LEU A 156 0.82 8.52 4.87
C LEU A 156 1.37 9.29 3.66
N SER A 157 0.72 9.18 2.51
CA SER A 157 1.09 9.92 1.29
C SER A 157 1.03 11.43 1.48
N LEU A 158 0.02 11.94 2.20
CA LEU A 158 -0.03 13.37 2.56
C LEU A 158 1.12 13.78 3.46
N VAL A 159 1.48 12.94 4.46
CA VAL A 159 2.60 13.24 5.37
C VAL A 159 3.91 13.35 4.59
N VAL A 160 4.23 12.34 3.75
CA VAL A 160 5.49 12.33 3.01
C VAL A 160 5.54 13.41 1.94
N ALA A 161 4.41 13.72 1.28
CA ALA A 161 4.34 14.79 0.29
C ALA A 161 4.58 16.17 0.91
N ALA A 162 3.90 16.48 2.02
CA ALA A 162 4.07 17.74 2.73
C ALA A 162 5.46 17.85 3.37
N GLY A 163 5.96 16.75 3.94
CA GLY A 163 7.30 16.69 4.52
C GLY A 163 8.40 16.96 3.49
N ASN A 164 8.30 16.40 2.29
CA ASN A 164 9.30 16.55 1.24
C ASN A 164 9.40 17.99 0.67
N VAL A 165 8.35 18.79 0.80
CA VAL A 165 8.42 20.23 0.46
C VAL A 165 9.31 20.97 1.44
N LEU A 166 9.25 20.64 2.73
CA LEU A 166 10.07 21.28 3.76
C LEU A 166 11.50 20.71 3.79
N PHE A 167 11.62 19.41 3.65
CA PHE A 167 12.89 18.68 3.76
C PHE A 167 13.00 17.69 2.60
N ARG A 168 13.75 18.03 1.56
CA ARG A 168 13.93 17.20 0.35
C ARG A 168 14.55 15.83 0.63
N ASP A 169 15.18 15.65 1.79
CA ASP A 169 15.73 14.37 2.24
C ASP A 169 14.64 13.30 2.51
N ILE A 170 13.39 13.71 2.70
CA ILE A 170 12.26 12.77 2.91
C ILE A 170 12.15 11.77 1.74
N GLU A 171 12.43 12.19 0.53
CA GLU A 171 12.46 11.29 -0.63
C GLU A 171 13.49 10.16 -0.45
N HIS A 172 14.69 10.49 -0.04
CA HIS A 172 15.77 9.54 0.19
C HIS A 172 15.50 8.65 1.40
N ILE A 173 14.93 9.23 2.47
CA ILE A 173 14.53 8.49 3.68
C ILE A 173 13.44 7.46 3.33
N VAL A 174 12.40 7.86 2.62
CA VAL A 174 11.32 6.93 2.20
C VAL A 174 11.90 5.82 1.33
N ALA A 175 12.70 6.14 0.33
CA ALA A 175 13.32 5.15 -0.55
C ALA A 175 14.22 4.16 0.22
N ALA A 176 14.98 4.63 1.20
CA ALA A 176 15.84 3.80 2.03
C ALA A 176 15.06 2.91 3.01
N LEU A 177 13.94 3.39 3.54
CA LEU A 177 13.13 2.67 4.52
C LEU A 177 12.21 1.62 3.90
N LEU A 178 11.77 1.77 2.65
CA LEU A 178 10.81 0.85 2.02
C LEU A 178 11.35 -0.58 1.97
N LEU A 179 12.63 -0.81 1.70
CA LEU A 179 13.18 -2.16 1.62
C LEU A 179 13.27 -2.85 3.00
N PRO A 180 13.85 -2.25 4.05
CA PRO A 180 13.79 -2.83 5.40
C PRO A 180 12.35 -3.04 5.89
N TRP A 181 11.45 -2.11 5.61
CA TRP A 181 10.05 -2.20 6.01
C TRP A 181 9.33 -3.38 5.33
N PHE A 182 9.66 -3.67 4.05
CA PHE A 182 9.18 -4.87 3.36
C PHE A 182 9.50 -6.15 4.13
N PHE A 183 10.75 -6.31 4.56
CA PHE A 183 11.18 -7.50 5.30
C PHE A 183 10.64 -7.58 6.73
N LEU A 184 10.31 -6.45 7.34
CA LEU A 184 9.65 -6.40 8.64
C LEU A 184 8.15 -6.70 8.57
N THR A 185 7.58 -6.74 7.37
CA THR A 185 6.17 -7.02 7.14
C THR A 185 6.00 -8.48 6.71
N PRO A 186 5.03 -9.25 7.29
CA PRO A 186 4.85 -10.66 7.01
C PRO A 186 4.20 -10.91 5.63
N ILE A 187 4.89 -10.51 4.57
CA ILE A 187 4.46 -10.71 3.18
C ILE A 187 4.90 -12.08 2.67
N MET A 188 6.09 -12.53 3.07
CA MET A 188 6.70 -13.79 2.61
C MET A 188 6.64 -14.90 3.64
N TYR A 189 6.24 -14.59 4.87
CA TYR A 189 6.18 -15.51 5.99
C TYR A 189 4.89 -15.25 6.79
N SER A 190 4.47 -16.23 7.57
CA SER A 190 3.36 -16.08 8.51
C SER A 190 3.86 -16.33 9.92
N PHE A 191 3.36 -15.55 10.88
CA PHE A 191 3.64 -15.78 12.30
C PHE A 191 2.92 -17.03 12.81
N GLU A 192 1.77 -17.41 12.24
CA GLU A 192 0.92 -18.51 12.72
C GLU A 192 1.19 -19.84 12.05
N ALA A 193 1.49 -19.87 10.76
CA ALA A 193 1.52 -21.09 9.94
C ALA A 193 2.77 -21.98 10.11
N GLY A 194 3.42 -21.96 11.27
CA GLY A 194 4.61 -22.82 11.50
C GLY A 194 5.78 -22.49 10.60
N GLY A 195 5.87 -21.23 10.15
CA GLY A 195 6.91 -20.73 9.29
C GLY A 195 8.30 -20.75 9.94
N PHE A 196 9.27 -20.23 9.21
CA PHE A 196 10.70 -20.13 9.55
C PHE A 196 10.98 -19.68 10.99
N LEU A 197 10.07 -18.94 11.61
CA LEU A 197 10.24 -18.36 12.93
C LEU A 197 9.75 -19.24 14.08
N LYS A 198 9.04 -20.36 13.81
CA LYS A 198 8.41 -21.17 14.85
C LYS A 198 9.38 -21.75 15.87
N GLY A 199 10.60 -22.12 15.47
CA GLY A 199 11.61 -22.66 16.40
C GLY A 199 12.42 -21.60 17.14
N SER A 200 12.61 -20.41 16.53
CA SER A 200 13.47 -19.36 17.10
C SER A 200 12.70 -18.35 17.95
N LEU A 201 11.40 -18.20 17.75
CA LEU A 201 10.57 -17.16 18.38
C LEU A 201 9.49 -17.71 19.32
N GLU A 202 9.32 -19.03 19.48
CA GLU A 202 8.36 -19.62 20.44
C GLU A 202 8.50 -19.04 21.85
N ASN A 203 9.72 -18.69 22.25
CA ASN A 203 10.01 -18.06 23.53
C ASN A 203 9.85 -16.53 23.57
N HIS A 204 9.48 -15.90 22.43
CA HIS A 204 9.46 -14.44 22.29
C HIS A 204 8.09 -13.92 21.81
N GLN A 205 7.00 -14.49 22.30
CA GLN A 205 5.63 -14.12 21.91
C GLN A 205 5.36 -12.61 22.07
N THR A 206 5.88 -12.01 23.13
CA THR A 206 5.76 -10.54 23.34
C THR A 206 6.45 -9.74 22.23
N LEU A 207 7.60 -10.19 21.74
CA LEU A 207 8.30 -9.53 20.64
C LEU A 207 7.51 -9.67 19.32
N ILE A 208 6.94 -10.85 19.06
CA ILE A 208 6.09 -11.07 17.88
C ILE A 208 4.88 -10.16 17.91
N GLN A 209 4.17 -10.10 19.04
CA GLN A 209 3.02 -9.20 19.20
C GLN A 209 3.42 -7.72 19.06
N PHE A 210 4.57 -7.35 19.61
CA PHE A 210 5.09 -5.99 19.43
C PHE A 210 5.38 -5.69 17.97
N LEU A 211 6.08 -6.56 17.25
CA LEU A 211 6.38 -6.39 15.82
C LEU A 211 5.12 -6.36 14.97
N HIS A 212 4.12 -7.17 15.32
CA HIS A 212 2.82 -7.22 14.64
C HIS A 212 2.10 -5.86 14.69
N TYR A 213 1.95 -5.28 15.90
CA TYR A 213 1.20 -4.03 16.07
C TYR A 213 2.07 -2.76 15.97
N ALA A 214 3.41 -2.85 16.09
CA ALA A 214 4.28 -1.71 15.85
C ALA A 214 4.38 -1.34 14.36
N ASN A 215 4.13 -2.29 13.48
CA ASN A 215 4.11 -2.06 12.04
C ASN A 215 2.67 -1.80 11.54
N PRO A 216 2.33 -0.56 11.14
CA PRO A 216 0.95 -0.20 10.80
C PRO A 216 0.38 -0.90 9.57
N ILE A 217 1.20 -1.59 8.78
CA ILE A 217 0.73 -2.32 7.59
C ILE A 217 0.62 -3.83 7.83
N THR A 218 1.18 -4.36 8.92
CA THR A 218 1.12 -5.80 9.22
C THR A 218 -0.31 -6.29 9.41
N PRO A 219 -1.12 -5.77 10.37
CA PRO A 219 -2.50 -6.24 10.55
C PRO A 219 -3.37 -6.09 9.29
N PRO A 220 -3.32 -4.96 8.53
CA PRO A 220 -3.97 -4.87 7.23
C PRO A 220 -3.60 -5.97 6.23
N ILE A 221 -2.32 -6.34 6.12
CA ILE A 221 -1.89 -7.40 5.19
C ILE A 221 -2.37 -8.77 5.68
N GLU A 222 -2.31 -9.04 6.97
CA GLU A 222 -2.80 -10.31 7.53
C GLU A 222 -4.30 -10.48 7.33
N THR A 223 -5.12 -9.41 7.52
CA THR A 223 -6.56 -9.48 7.19
C THR A 223 -6.81 -9.83 5.72
N ILE A 224 -5.93 -9.41 4.80
CA ILE A 224 -6.01 -9.78 3.39
C ILE A 224 -5.56 -11.22 3.17
N HIS A 225 -4.51 -11.70 3.84
CA HIS A 225 -4.13 -13.12 3.80
C HIS A 225 -5.24 -14.03 4.32
N ASP A 226 -5.92 -13.65 5.41
CA ASP A 226 -7.02 -14.42 5.98
C ASP A 226 -8.13 -14.63 4.97
N VAL A 227 -8.60 -13.59 4.30
CA VAL A 227 -9.75 -13.68 3.40
C VAL A 227 -9.40 -14.17 2.01
N LEU A 228 -8.22 -13.79 1.47
CA LEU A 228 -7.82 -14.16 0.11
C LEU A 228 -7.10 -15.50 0.03
N PHE A 229 -6.48 -15.96 1.12
CA PHE A 229 -5.64 -17.15 1.07
C PHE A 229 -6.07 -18.23 2.07
N TRP A 230 -6.26 -17.89 3.35
CA TRP A 230 -6.63 -18.88 4.36
C TRP A 230 -8.12 -19.25 4.34
N GLY A 231 -8.98 -18.45 3.68
CA GLY A 231 -10.42 -18.66 3.66
C GLY A 231 -11.06 -18.50 5.05
N GLN A 232 -10.46 -17.70 5.90
CA GLN A 232 -10.89 -17.48 7.29
C GLN A 232 -11.39 -16.05 7.48
N LEU A 233 -12.26 -15.86 8.47
CA LEU A 233 -12.63 -14.51 8.89
C LEU A 233 -11.43 -13.86 9.56
N PRO A 234 -11.12 -12.60 9.24
CA PRO A 234 -9.99 -11.91 9.82
C PRO A 234 -10.16 -11.73 11.32
N HIS A 235 -9.06 -11.76 12.03
CA HIS A 235 -9.08 -11.53 13.48
C HIS A 235 -9.62 -10.12 13.76
N TRP A 236 -10.62 -10.03 14.64
CA TRP A 236 -11.30 -8.76 14.92
C TRP A 236 -10.35 -7.64 15.39
N GLY A 237 -9.33 -7.99 16.17
CA GLY A 237 -8.30 -7.06 16.64
C GLY A 237 -7.55 -6.39 15.48
N ASP A 238 -7.24 -7.14 14.42
CA ASP A 238 -6.50 -6.64 13.25
C ASP A 238 -7.37 -5.74 12.37
N VAL A 239 -8.67 -6.05 12.27
CA VAL A 239 -9.65 -5.19 11.58
C VAL A 239 -9.78 -3.85 12.31
N VAL A 240 -9.97 -3.88 13.64
CA VAL A 240 -10.07 -2.66 14.46
C VAL A 240 -8.78 -1.85 14.41
N TYR A 241 -7.64 -2.52 14.51
CA TYR A 241 -6.33 -1.87 14.38
C TYR A 241 -6.17 -1.20 13.02
N SER A 242 -6.51 -1.89 11.93
CA SER A 242 -6.43 -1.36 10.56
C SER A 242 -7.28 -0.11 10.37
N LEU A 243 -8.50 -0.11 10.90
CA LEU A 243 -9.37 1.07 10.91
C LEU A 243 -8.76 2.20 11.75
N GLY A 244 -8.27 1.89 12.95
CA GLY A 244 -7.61 2.87 13.83
C GLY A 244 -6.37 3.49 13.19
N ALA A 245 -5.49 2.66 12.62
CA ALA A 245 -4.28 3.11 11.91
C ALA A 245 -4.64 4.00 10.71
N ALA A 246 -5.68 3.65 9.95
CA ALA A 246 -6.18 4.46 8.85
C ALA A 246 -6.66 5.84 9.32
N VAL A 247 -7.46 5.89 10.38
CA VAL A 247 -7.96 7.16 10.97
C VAL A 247 -6.81 8.01 11.47
N VAL A 248 -5.84 7.41 12.18
CA VAL A 248 -4.66 8.11 12.69
C VAL A 248 -3.82 8.65 11.51
N ALA A 249 -3.55 7.85 10.49
CA ALA A 249 -2.79 8.27 9.33
C ALA A 249 -3.48 9.42 8.58
N LEU A 250 -4.80 9.35 8.37
CA LEU A 250 -5.57 10.43 7.76
C LEU A 250 -5.53 11.70 8.62
N ALA A 251 -5.72 11.58 9.94
CA ALA A 251 -5.70 12.72 10.85
C ALA A 251 -4.32 13.40 10.86
N LEU A 252 -3.24 12.61 10.95
CA LEU A 252 -1.86 13.09 10.88
C LEU A 252 -1.56 13.72 9.52
N GLY A 253 -1.97 13.09 8.42
CA GLY A 253 -1.80 13.61 7.07
C GLY A 253 -2.48 14.97 6.90
N ALA A 254 -3.73 15.09 7.33
CA ALA A 254 -4.46 16.34 7.28
C ALA A 254 -3.85 17.41 8.20
N TRP A 255 -3.37 17.04 9.38
CA TRP A 255 -2.75 17.95 10.33
C TRP A 255 -1.42 18.49 9.81
N VAL A 256 -0.52 17.60 9.35
CA VAL A 256 0.78 17.99 8.76
C VAL A 256 0.54 18.89 7.55
N PHE A 257 -0.34 18.47 6.64
CA PHE A 257 -0.61 19.20 5.41
C PHE A 257 -1.09 20.62 5.70
N ARG A 258 -2.07 20.79 6.63
CA ARG A 258 -2.57 22.12 7.01
C ARG A 258 -1.50 23.01 7.62
N ARG A 259 -0.54 22.44 8.37
CA ARG A 259 0.57 23.20 8.95
C ARG A 259 1.56 23.70 7.91
N VAL A 260 1.66 23.00 6.80
CA VAL A 260 2.64 23.26 5.73
C VAL A 260 2.04 24.01 4.55
N ASP A 261 0.70 23.96 4.38
CA ASP A 261 0.01 24.47 3.19
C ASP A 261 0.40 25.91 2.82
N ASP A 262 0.47 26.82 3.79
CA ASP A 262 0.88 28.22 3.55
C ASP A 262 2.34 28.31 3.07
N ARG A 263 3.20 27.44 3.54
CA ARG A 263 4.63 27.40 3.18
C ARG A 263 4.88 26.73 1.82
N ILE A 264 4.01 25.82 1.39
CA ILE A 264 4.17 25.07 0.13
C ILE A 264 4.34 26.01 -1.08
N ALA A 265 3.62 27.14 -1.11
CA ALA A 265 3.72 28.09 -2.23
C ALA A 265 5.02 28.92 -2.22
N VAL A 266 5.68 29.02 -1.07
CA VAL A 266 6.91 29.79 -0.86
C VAL A 266 8.13 28.91 -1.10
N GLU A 267 8.08 27.65 -0.62
CA GLU A 267 9.19 26.70 -0.68
C GLU A 267 9.34 25.98 -2.03
N LEU A 268 8.25 25.89 -2.83
CA LEU A 268 8.26 25.36 -4.19
C LEU A 268 8.74 26.41 -5.21
#